data_e5efd654ac59d05e18ae10f5253c8412
#
_entry.id   e5efd654ac59d05e18ae10f5253c8412
#
_cell.length_a   1.000
_cell.length_b   1.000
_cell.length_c   1.000
_cell.angle_alpha   90.00
_cell.angle_beta   90.00
_cell.angle_gamma   90.00
#
_symmetry.space_group_name_H-M   'P 1'
#
loop_
_entity.id
_entity.type
_entity.pdbx_description
1 polymer ?
#
loop_
_entity_poly.entity_id
_entity_poly.type
_entity_poly.pdbx_seq_one_letter_code
_entity_poly.pdbx_strand_id
1 'polypeptide(L)'
;YKRIQDAVAELNYIPNSSAVSLVKKSSTTVLYADSFYKGRPYENPHMFDIISGSSHELRKKGYFLGLLDLDRSKEKAEEQIINAIQSKKADGILINGYYVTPAIEKILLATDFPHICIGKPSFDSMLSWIDTNHSLSSNLAITHLVSLGHKKIAFVGGSDKDNIYRDRFLGYRLSLERNNLSPQDAYVIPTSSNLEEIIQHTTELLRLPEPPDSILCFNSLIAVGVIQAIRQFRLRIPEDISIVSFDNYPYAPLITPSLTVVDIDMYSLGTRAGASLLKKIQNPEMLIQTY
;
A
#
# COMPACT_ATOMS: atom_id res chain seq x y z
N TYR A 1 -33.94 4.51 -36.34
CA TYR A 1 -32.81 4.77 -35.41
C TYR A 1 -32.61 6.29 -35.22
N LYS A 2 -32.52 7.08 -36.30
CA LYS A 2 -32.31 8.54 -36.28
C LYS A 2 -33.40 9.29 -35.50
N ARG A 3 -34.68 8.96 -35.73
CA ARG A 3 -35.86 9.55 -35.02
C ARG A 3 -35.80 9.34 -33.48
N ILE A 4 -35.29 8.19 -33.03
CA ILE A 4 -35.14 7.91 -31.58
C ILE A 4 -34.01 8.75 -31.00
N GLN A 5 -32.92 8.90 -31.72
CA GLN A 5 -31.80 9.74 -31.28
C GLN A 5 -32.17 11.21 -31.23
N ASP A 6 -32.93 11.69 -32.22
CA ASP A 6 -33.43 13.06 -32.23
C ASP A 6 -34.37 13.34 -31.06
N ALA A 7 -35.31 12.43 -30.76
CA ALA A 7 -36.21 12.54 -29.62
C ALA A 7 -35.48 12.47 -28.25
N VAL A 8 -34.44 11.61 -28.12
CA VAL A 8 -33.59 11.55 -26.92
C VAL A 8 -32.90 12.89 -26.70
N ALA A 9 -32.37 13.50 -27.75
CA ALA A 9 -31.70 14.81 -27.67
C ALA A 9 -32.68 15.94 -27.35
N GLU A 10 -33.84 15.95 -27.97
CA GLU A 10 -34.90 16.97 -27.79
C GLU A 10 -35.49 16.93 -26.37
N LEU A 11 -35.67 15.74 -25.80
CA LEU A 11 -36.19 15.54 -24.45
C LEU A 11 -35.11 15.58 -23.35
N ASN A 12 -33.84 15.80 -23.69
CA ASN A 12 -32.73 15.66 -22.76
C ASN A 12 -32.80 14.35 -21.93
N TYR A 13 -33.29 13.28 -22.56
CA TYR A 13 -33.45 12.01 -21.87
C TYR A 13 -32.12 11.35 -21.62
N ILE A 14 -31.76 11.18 -20.33
CA ILE A 14 -30.61 10.40 -19.91
C ILE A 14 -31.11 8.98 -19.61
N PRO A 15 -30.65 7.96 -20.38
CA PRO A 15 -31.05 6.59 -20.13
C PRO A 15 -30.71 6.16 -18.68
N ASN A 16 -31.60 5.46 -18.02
CA ASN A 16 -31.37 4.91 -16.70
C ASN A 16 -30.21 3.92 -16.77
N SER A 17 -29.17 4.18 -16.00
CA SER A 17 -27.95 3.35 -15.97
C SER A 17 -28.23 1.89 -15.64
N SER A 18 -29.18 1.62 -14.73
CA SER A 18 -29.58 0.25 -14.38
C SER A 18 -30.27 -0.49 -15.56
N ALA A 19 -31.08 0.20 -16.35
CA ALA A 19 -31.67 -0.40 -17.53
C ALA A 19 -30.65 -0.67 -18.64
N VAL A 20 -29.69 0.24 -18.81
CA VAL A 20 -28.58 0.07 -19.75
C VAL A 20 -27.65 -1.09 -19.31
N SER A 21 -27.39 -1.22 -18.02
CA SER A 21 -26.56 -2.30 -17.45
C SER A 21 -27.15 -3.68 -17.71
N LEU A 22 -28.49 -3.83 -17.56
CA LEU A 22 -29.21 -5.07 -17.86
C LEU A 22 -29.04 -5.50 -19.33
N VAL A 23 -29.11 -4.55 -20.24
CA VAL A 23 -28.95 -4.84 -21.69
C VAL A 23 -27.51 -5.15 -22.05
N LYS A 24 -26.56 -4.40 -21.47
CA LYS A 24 -25.12 -4.56 -21.74
C LYS A 24 -24.47 -5.69 -20.95
N LYS A 25 -25.14 -6.28 -19.97
CA LYS A 25 -24.59 -7.24 -19.00
C LYS A 25 -23.30 -6.74 -18.31
N SER A 26 -23.21 -5.43 -18.09
CA SER A 26 -22.09 -4.78 -17.45
C SER A 26 -22.62 -3.69 -16.52
N SER A 27 -22.14 -3.69 -15.29
CA SER A 27 -22.49 -2.66 -14.28
C SER A 27 -21.75 -1.36 -14.51
N THR A 28 -20.71 -1.36 -15.32
CA THR A 28 -19.71 -0.27 -15.48
C THR A 28 -19.16 0.21 -14.13
N THR A 29 -19.13 -0.69 -13.16
CA THR A 29 -18.63 -0.42 -11.80
C THR A 29 -17.46 -1.36 -11.48
N VAL A 30 -16.45 -0.81 -10.87
CA VAL A 30 -15.33 -1.53 -10.25
C VAL A 30 -15.35 -1.23 -8.77
N LEU A 31 -15.10 -2.22 -7.92
CA LEU A 31 -14.99 -2.01 -6.49
C LEU A 31 -13.52 -1.85 -6.09
N TYR A 32 -13.26 -0.97 -5.13
CA TYR A 32 -12.01 -0.90 -4.37
C TYR A 32 -12.30 -1.36 -2.95
N ALA A 33 -11.73 -2.50 -2.56
CA ALA A 33 -12.00 -3.17 -1.30
C ALA A 33 -10.83 -2.94 -0.33
N ASP A 34 -11.06 -2.17 0.71
CA ASP A 34 -10.15 -1.88 1.82
C ASP A 34 -10.98 -1.49 3.06
N SER A 35 -10.35 -1.31 4.22
CA SER A 35 -11.03 -0.85 5.42
C SER A 35 -10.92 0.67 5.57
N PHE A 36 -12.07 1.34 5.66
CA PHE A 36 -12.21 2.80 5.71
C PHE A 36 -12.69 3.25 7.09
N TYR A 37 -11.80 3.38 8.05
CA TYR A 37 -12.15 3.83 9.41
C TYR A 37 -11.58 5.21 9.71
N LYS A 38 -12.15 5.84 10.76
CA LYS A 38 -11.64 7.13 11.25
C LYS A 38 -10.17 7.00 11.67
N GLY A 39 -9.31 7.83 11.09
CA GLY A 39 -7.86 7.80 11.35
C GLY A 39 -7.05 7.09 10.27
N ARG A 40 -7.66 6.19 9.47
CA ARG A 40 -6.96 5.50 8.38
C ARG A 40 -6.17 6.43 7.44
N PRO A 41 -6.67 7.61 7.04
CA PRO A 41 -5.90 8.54 6.20
C PRO A 41 -4.61 9.06 6.83
N TYR A 42 -4.51 9.07 8.15
CA TYR A 42 -3.29 9.47 8.86
C TYR A 42 -2.31 8.31 8.99
N GLU A 43 -2.82 7.09 9.13
CA GLU A 43 -2.00 5.87 9.24
C GLU A 43 -1.44 5.44 7.87
N ASN A 44 -2.25 5.59 6.82
CA ASN A 44 -1.88 5.24 5.45
C ASN A 44 -2.51 6.23 4.45
N PRO A 45 -1.94 7.43 4.26
CA PRO A 45 -2.43 8.40 3.29
C PRO A 45 -2.31 7.93 1.83
N HIS A 46 -1.41 7.00 1.53
CA HIS A 46 -1.21 6.43 0.19
C HIS A 46 -2.45 5.74 -0.40
N MET A 47 -3.35 5.26 0.45
CA MET A 47 -4.62 4.70 0.00
C MET A 47 -5.40 5.68 -0.89
N PHE A 48 -5.35 6.98 -0.57
CA PHE A 48 -6.06 8.01 -1.35
C PHE A 48 -5.44 8.20 -2.74
N ASP A 49 -4.12 8.13 -2.85
CA ASP A 49 -3.40 8.21 -4.13
C ASP A 49 -3.71 7.00 -5.01
N ILE A 50 -3.75 5.80 -4.43
CA ILE A 50 -4.13 4.58 -5.14
C ILE A 50 -5.57 4.68 -5.67
N ILE A 51 -6.53 5.12 -4.84
CA ILE A 51 -7.92 5.33 -5.24
C ILE A 51 -8.00 6.35 -6.37
N SER A 52 -7.31 7.47 -6.24
CA SER A 52 -7.30 8.56 -7.23
C SER A 52 -6.73 8.11 -8.57
N GLY A 53 -5.58 7.44 -8.56
CA GLY A 53 -4.95 6.90 -9.77
C GLY A 53 -5.81 5.85 -10.45
N SER A 54 -6.37 4.92 -9.68
CA SER A 54 -7.27 3.88 -10.20
C SER A 54 -8.54 4.49 -10.80
N SER A 55 -9.18 5.41 -10.08
CA SER A 55 -10.40 6.10 -10.55
C SER A 55 -10.14 6.89 -11.83
N HIS A 56 -8.98 7.58 -11.92
CA HIS A 56 -8.60 8.33 -13.09
C HIS A 56 -8.54 7.42 -14.34
N GLU A 57 -7.92 6.25 -14.21
CA GLU A 57 -7.74 5.33 -15.34
C GLU A 57 -9.05 4.63 -15.73
N LEU A 58 -9.83 4.19 -14.76
CA LEU A 58 -11.12 3.53 -14.97
C LEU A 58 -12.12 4.47 -15.66
N ARG A 59 -12.17 5.74 -15.26
CA ARG A 59 -13.05 6.76 -15.84
C ARG A 59 -12.81 6.98 -17.33
N LYS A 60 -11.58 6.84 -17.83
CA LYS A 60 -11.26 6.94 -19.28
C LYS A 60 -12.04 5.92 -20.12
N LYS A 61 -12.47 4.83 -19.52
CA LYS A 61 -13.26 3.76 -20.15
C LYS A 61 -14.72 3.73 -19.69
N GLY A 62 -15.17 4.77 -18.98
CA GLY A 62 -16.54 4.90 -18.53
C GLY A 62 -16.90 4.05 -17.30
N TYR A 63 -15.90 3.55 -16.56
CA TYR A 63 -16.12 2.83 -15.31
C TYR A 63 -16.15 3.78 -14.11
N PHE A 64 -16.99 3.46 -13.14
CA PHE A 64 -17.04 4.10 -11.84
C PHE A 64 -16.28 3.24 -10.81
N LEU A 65 -15.56 3.89 -9.91
CA LEU A 65 -14.91 3.23 -8.78
C LEU A 65 -15.81 3.38 -7.55
N GLY A 66 -16.37 2.27 -7.07
CA GLY A 66 -17.11 2.19 -5.82
C GLY A 66 -16.18 1.72 -4.69
N LEU A 67 -16.43 2.18 -3.46
CA LEU A 67 -15.70 1.74 -2.29
C LEU A 67 -16.44 0.60 -1.59
N LEU A 68 -15.77 -0.51 -1.32
CA LEU A 68 -16.24 -1.59 -0.47
C LEU A 68 -15.51 -1.50 0.87
N ASP A 69 -16.20 -0.98 1.89
CA ASP A 69 -15.66 -0.86 3.24
C ASP A 69 -15.63 -2.24 3.91
N LEU A 70 -14.41 -2.71 4.17
CA LEU A 70 -14.16 -4.00 4.79
C LEU A 70 -14.08 -3.88 6.31
N ASP A 71 -14.63 -4.87 7.01
CA ASP A 71 -14.42 -5.02 8.44
C ASP A 71 -12.91 -5.21 8.73
N ARG A 72 -12.48 -4.77 9.91
CA ARG A 72 -11.08 -4.92 10.36
C ARG A 72 -10.74 -6.39 10.67
N SER A 73 -11.74 -7.21 11.02
CA SER A 73 -11.58 -8.67 11.12
C SER A 73 -11.45 -9.27 9.72
N LYS A 74 -10.39 -10.07 9.52
CA LYS A 74 -10.16 -10.73 8.23
C LYS A 74 -11.28 -11.68 7.84
N GLU A 75 -11.88 -12.35 8.80
CA GLU A 75 -12.97 -13.32 8.58
C GLU A 75 -14.22 -12.62 8.02
N LYS A 76 -14.61 -11.48 8.62
CA LYS A 76 -15.75 -10.70 8.12
C LYS A 76 -15.44 -10.02 6.79
N ALA A 77 -14.21 -9.52 6.61
CA ALA A 77 -13.77 -8.95 5.35
C ALA A 77 -13.80 -9.97 4.21
N GLU A 78 -13.40 -11.23 4.49
CA GLU A 78 -13.50 -12.34 3.54
C GLU A 78 -14.95 -12.56 3.09
N GLU A 79 -15.90 -12.66 4.04
CA GLU A 79 -17.32 -12.80 3.72
C GLU A 79 -17.84 -11.63 2.87
N GLN A 80 -17.45 -10.40 3.19
CA GLN A 80 -17.85 -9.19 2.44
C GLN A 80 -17.35 -9.22 0.99
N ILE A 81 -16.09 -9.61 0.79
CA ILE A 81 -15.48 -9.74 -0.54
C ILE A 81 -16.16 -10.85 -1.35
N ILE A 82 -16.35 -12.03 -0.75
CA ILE A 82 -17.02 -13.15 -1.40
C ILE A 82 -18.44 -12.77 -1.82
N ASN A 83 -19.20 -12.12 -0.93
CA ASN A 83 -20.55 -11.64 -1.23
C ASN A 83 -20.55 -10.60 -2.36
N ALA A 84 -19.57 -9.70 -2.40
CA ALA A 84 -19.46 -8.71 -3.47
C ALA A 84 -19.21 -9.36 -4.84
N ILE A 85 -18.35 -10.38 -4.90
CA ILE A 85 -18.05 -11.16 -6.11
C ILE A 85 -19.32 -11.91 -6.57
N GLN A 86 -19.99 -12.65 -5.67
CA GLN A 86 -21.15 -13.47 -6.00
C GLN A 86 -22.38 -12.64 -6.40
N SER A 87 -22.54 -11.46 -5.85
CA SER A 87 -23.67 -10.59 -6.16
C SER A 87 -23.63 -9.96 -7.56
N LYS A 88 -22.50 -10.06 -8.27
CA LYS A 88 -22.28 -9.47 -9.61
C LYS A 88 -22.64 -7.98 -9.70
N LYS A 89 -22.48 -7.25 -8.61
CA LYS A 89 -22.75 -5.79 -8.56
C LYS A 89 -21.67 -4.97 -9.24
N ALA A 90 -20.55 -5.56 -9.54
CA ALA A 90 -19.40 -4.93 -10.20
C ALA A 90 -18.85 -5.83 -11.30
N ASP A 91 -18.13 -5.24 -12.24
CA ASP A 91 -17.50 -5.95 -13.35
C ASP A 91 -16.06 -6.36 -13.00
N GLY A 92 -15.55 -5.89 -11.87
CA GLY A 92 -14.22 -6.24 -11.35
C GLY A 92 -13.95 -5.61 -9.98
N ILE A 93 -12.85 -6.03 -9.38
CA ILE A 93 -12.48 -5.59 -8.04
C ILE A 93 -10.97 -5.34 -7.92
N LEU A 94 -10.62 -4.24 -7.26
CA LEU A 94 -9.30 -3.95 -6.71
C LEU A 94 -9.33 -4.32 -5.23
N ILE A 95 -8.46 -5.19 -4.77
CA ILE A 95 -8.47 -5.70 -3.39
C ILE A 95 -7.13 -5.37 -2.73
N ASN A 96 -7.14 -4.76 -1.55
CA ASN A 96 -5.94 -4.65 -0.75
C ASN A 96 -5.41 -6.06 -0.40
N GLY A 97 -4.17 -6.37 -0.81
CA GLY A 97 -3.54 -7.69 -0.67
C GLY A 97 -3.51 -8.22 0.76
N TYR A 98 -3.58 -7.33 1.77
CA TYR A 98 -3.67 -7.72 3.18
C TYR A 98 -4.92 -8.56 3.50
N TYR A 99 -6.04 -8.32 2.81
CA TYR A 99 -7.31 -9.02 3.04
C TYR A 99 -7.47 -10.29 2.19
N VAL A 100 -6.53 -10.55 1.27
CA VAL A 100 -6.62 -11.73 0.40
C VAL A 100 -6.33 -13.00 1.20
N THR A 101 -7.26 -13.95 1.11
CA THR A 101 -7.19 -15.27 1.74
C THR A 101 -7.27 -16.38 0.69
N PRO A 102 -6.89 -17.63 1.03
CA PRO A 102 -7.09 -18.76 0.11
C PRO A 102 -8.55 -18.98 -0.32
N ALA A 103 -9.53 -18.61 0.53
CA ALA A 103 -10.95 -18.71 0.16
C ALA A 103 -11.34 -17.67 -0.90
N ILE A 104 -10.83 -16.43 -0.77
CA ILE A 104 -10.99 -15.38 -1.79
C ILE A 104 -10.32 -15.80 -3.09
N GLU A 105 -9.10 -16.35 -3.04
CA GLU A 105 -8.42 -16.87 -4.23
C GLU A 105 -9.26 -17.92 -4.94
N LYS A 106 -9.75 -18.90 -4.18
CA LYS A 106 -10.58 -19.99 -4.73
C LYS A 106 -11.82 -19.45 -5.47
N ILE A 107 -12.54 -18.49 -4.90
CA ILE A 107 -13.74 -17.94 -5.54
C ILE A 107 -13.40 -17.09 -6.77
N LEU A 108 -12.35 -16.27 -6.71
CA LEU A 108 -11.91 -15.44 -7.83
C LEU A 108 -11.50 -16.28 -9.04
N LEU A 109 -10.74 -17.38 -8.81
CA LEU A 109 -10.31 -18.29 -9.87
C LEU A 109 -11.47 -19.15 -10.39
N ALA A 110 -12.36 -19.63 -9.51
CA ALA A 110 -13.49 -20.45 -9.92
C ALA A 110 -14.55 -19.69 -10.73
N THR A 111 -14.61 -18.39 -10.60
CA THR A 111 -15.58 -17.53 -11.29
C THR A 111 -14.99 -16.69 -12.41
N ASP A 112 -13.68 -16.77 -12.64
CA ASP A 112 -12.92 -15.90 -13.54
C ASP A 112 -13.23 -14.40 -13.32
N PHE A 113 -13.53 -14.02 -12.06
CA PHE A 113 -13.93 -12.67 -11.75
C PHE A 113 -12.73 -11.71 -11.90
N PRO A 114 -12.84 -10.65 -12.72
CA PRO A 114 -11.75 -9.71 -12.96
C PRO A 114 -11.29 -9.04 -11.66
N HIS A 115 -10.01 -9.21 -11.33
CA HIS A 115 -9.43 -8.72 -10.09
C HIS A 115 -7.98 -8.27 -10.25
N ILE A 116 -7.55 -7.34 -9.41
CA ILE A 116 -6.15 -7.02 -9.14
C ILE A 116 -5.98 -6.86 -7.63
N CYS A 117 -5.06 -7.61 -7.05
CA CYS A 117 -4.63 -7.38 -5.68
C CYS A 117 -3.61 -6.22 -5.67
N ILE A 118 -3.85 -5.23 -4.84
CA ILE A 118 -2.92 -4.13 -4.58
C ILE A 118 -2.10 -4.52 -3.36
N GLY A 119 -0.82 -4.84 -3.59
CA GLY A 119 0.02 -5.59 -2.67
C GLY A 119 -0.04 -7.10 -2.93
N LYS A 120 1.12 -7.75 -2.90
CA LYS A 120 1.25 -9.20 -3.06
C LYS A 120 0.55 -9.92 -1.91
N PRO A 121 -0.28 -10.95 -2.16
CA PRO A 121 -0.83 -11.81 -1.10
C PRO A 121 0.24 -12.41 -0.20
N SER A 122 -0.12 -12.73 1.06
CA SER A 122 0.81 -13.25 2.07
C SER A 122 1.22 -14.71 1.86
N PHE A 123 0.72 -15.35 0.84
CA PHE A 123 0.98 -16.73 0.46
C PHE A 123 1.28 -16.83 -1.03
N ASP A 124 1.78 -17.97 -1.48
CA ASP A 124 1.99 -18.25 -2.90
C ASP A 124 0.64 -18.34 -3.61
N SER A 125 0.36 -17.39 -4.49
CA SER A 125 -0.97 -17.16 -5.07
C SER A 125 -0.92 -17.02 -6.58
N MET A 126 -1.93 -17.61 -7.24
CA MET A 126 -2.15 -17.50 -8.68
C MET A 126 -2.99 -16.25 -9.06
N LEU A 127 -3.33 -15.40 -8.11
CA LEU A 127 -4.05 -14.16 -8.39
C LEU A 127 -3.19 -13.12 -9.11
N SER A 128 -3.85 -12.24 -9.83
CA SER A 128 -3.20 -11.05 -10.39
C SER A 128 -2.96 -10.02 -9.29
N TRP A 129 -1.73 -9.51 -9.19
CA TRP A 129 -1.36 -8.49 -8.23
C TRP A 129 -0.40 -7.47 -8.81
N ILE A 130 -0.42 -6.28 -8.23
CA ILE A 130 0.54 -5.20 -8.46
C ILE A 130 1.03 -4.73 -7.12
N ASP A 131 2.34 -4.64 -6.96
CA ASP A 131 2.97 -4.23 -5.70
C ASP A 131 4.19 -3.34 -5.96
N THR A 132 4.77 -2.84 -4.88
CA THR A 132 6.06 -2.18 -4.84
C THR A 132 7.14 -3.19 -4.49
N ASN A 133 8.32 -3.07 -5.08
CA ASN A 133 9.47 -3.89 -4.68
C ASN A 133 10.04 -3.37 -3.34
N HIS A 134 9.45 -3.80 -2.23
CA HIS A 134 9.83 -3.37 -0.89
C HIS A 134 11.27 -3.74 -0.50
N SER A 135 11.79 -4.87 -1.00
CA SER A 135 13.18 -5.26 -0.79
C SER A 135 14.16 -4.33 -1.52
N LEU A 136 13.82 -3.92 -2.76
CA LEU A 136 14.61 -2.93 -3.49
C LEU A 136 14.57 -1.55 -2.78
N SER A 137 13.42 -1.15 -2.26
CA SER A 137 13.28 0.09 -1.49
C SER A 137 14.23 0.11 -0.30
N SER A 138 14.34 -1.01 0.45
CA SER A 138 15.30 -1.14 1.54
C SER A 138 16.74 -1.09 1.06
N ASN A 139 17.04 -1.70 -0.08
CA ASN A 139 18.38 -1.64 -0.66
C ASN A 139 18.78 -0.19 -1.00
N LEU A 140 17.88 0.60 -1.56
CA LEU A 140 18.11 2.03 -1.85
C LEU A 140 18.42 2.81 -0.56
N ALA A 141 17.62 2.62 0.50
CA ALA A 141 17.80 3.28 1.78
C ALA A 141 19.16 2.94 2.43
N ILE A 142 19.49 1.64 2.49
CA ILE A 142 20.75 1.19 3.11
C ILE A 142 21.95 1.63 2.29
N THR A 143 21.89 1.52 0.96
CA THR A 143 22.98 1.98 0.09
C THR A 143 23.24 3.47 0.28
N HIS A 144 22.17 4.27 0.41
CA HIS A 144 22.30 5.70 0.70
C HIS A 144 23.01 5.94 2.04
N LEU A 145 22.57 5.30 3.13
CA LEU A 145 23.18 5.46 4.44
C LEU A 145 24.66 5.03 4.45
N VAL A 146 24.96 3.88 3.83
CA VAL A 146 26.34 3.38 3.72
C VAL A 146 27.22 4.33 2.90
N SER A 147 26.69 4.93 1.82
CA SER A 147 27.44 5.91 1.00
C SER A 147 27.81 7.17 1.78
N LEU A 148 27.05 7.49 2.85
CA LEU A 148 27.35 8.57 3.78
C LEU A 148 28.29 8.17 4.92
N GLY A 149 28.74 6.90 4.96
CA GLY A 149 29.67 6.39 5.94
C GLY A 149 29.05 5.73 7.18
N HIS A 150 27.72 5.60 7.23
CA HIS A 150 27.03 4.93 8.34
C HIS A 150 27.33 3.42 8.37
N LYS A 151 27.51 2.89 9.58
CA LYS A 151 27.87 1.48 9.81
C LYS A 151 26.98 0.79 10.82
N LYS A 152 26.34 1.54 11.71
CA LYS A 152 25.45 1.06 12.76
C LYS A 152 24.02 1.49 12.45
N ILE A 153 23.38 0.78 11.52
CA ILE A 153 22.09 1.16 10.99
C ILE A 153 20.99 0.36 11.71
N ALA A 154 20.07 1.04 12.39
CA ALA A 154 18.93 0.40 13.01
C ALA A 154 17.71 0.39 12.07
N PHE A 155 16.80 -0.58 12.28
CA PHE A 155 15.49 -0.66 11.61
C PHE A 155 14.38 -0.56 12.65
N VAL A 156 13.54 0.46 12.58
CA VAL A 156 12.51 0.75 13.58
C VAL A 156 11.12 0.77 12.96
N GLY A 157 10.20 0.05 13.55
CA GLY A 157 8.78 -0.02 13.19
C GLY A 157 8.38 -1.30 12.47
N GLY A 158 7.07 -1.49 12.34
CA GLY A 158 6.46 -2.63 11.67
C GLY A 158 6.36 -3.89 12.54
N SER A 159 5.83 -4.95 11.98
CA SER A 159 5.58 -6.23 12.65
C SER A 159 5.66 -7.39 11.66
N ASP A 160 6.12 -8.55 12.11
CA ASP A 160 6.19 -9.80 11.31
C ASP A 160 4.85 -10.26 10.73
N LYS A 161 3.75 -9.74 11.25
CA LYS A 161 2.41 -10.00 10.71
C LYS A 161 2.12 -9.26 9.40
N ASP A 162 2.95 -8.28 9.07
CA ASP A 162 2.82 -7.45 7.86
C ASP A 162 3.78 -7.94 6.77
N ASN A 163 3.27 -8.20 5.57
CA ASN A 163 4.08 -8.61 4.43
C ASN A 163 5.08 -7.53 4.02
N ILE A 164 4.65 -6.25 4.03
CA ILE A 164 5.50 -5.12 3.70
C ILE A 164 6.70 -5.06 4.67
N TYR A 165 6.43 -5.29 5.96
CA TYR A 165 7.52 -5.37 6.95
C TYR A 165 8.50 -6.48 6.61
N ARG A 166 8.02 -7.70 6.36
CA ARG A 166 8.88 -8.84 6.04
C ARG A 166 9.79 -8.58 4.84
N ASP A 167 9.22 -8.01 3.78
CA ASP A 167 9.98 -7.71 2.56
C ASP A 167 10.95 -6.53 2.77
N ARG A 168 10.56 -5.48 3.48
CA ARG A 168 11.45 -4.37 3.87
C ARG A 168 12.57 -4.87 4.77
N PHE A 169 12.26 -5.69 5.76
CA PHE A 169 13.23 -6.25 6.70
C PHE A 169 14.21 -7.21 6.02
N LEU A 170 13.73 -8.09 5.15
CA LEU A 170 14.61 -8.96 4.34
C LEU A 170 15.56 -8.11 3.48
N GLY A 171 15.03 -7.08 2.81
CA GLY A 171 15.83 -6.15 2.01
C GLY A 171 16.88 -5.41 2.85
N TYR A 172 16.53 -4.96 4.06
CA TYR A 172 17.43 -4.35 5.02
C TYR A 172 18.60 -5.29 5.36
N ARG A 173 18.32 -6.52 5.80
CA ARG A 173 19.34 -7.51 6.16
C ARG A 173 20.29 -7.83 5.00
N LEU A 174 19.72 -8.18 3.85
CA LEU A 174 20.51 -8.50 2.65
C LEU A 174 21.37 -7.32 2.17
N SER A 175 20.87 -6.10 2.34
CA SER A 175 21.62 -4.91 1.94
C SER A 175 22.78 -4.60 2.89
N LEU A 176 22.61 -4.81 4.20
CA LEU A 176 23.73 -4.73 5.15
C LEU A 176 24.82 -5.74 4.79
N GLU A 177 24.46 -7.00 4.58
CA GLU A 177 25.40 -8.08 4.24
C GLU A 177 26.18 -7.77 2.94
N ARG A 178 25.49 -7.27 1.90
CA ARG A 178 26.13 -6.84 0.63
C ARG A 178 27.12 -5.70 0.79
N ASN A 179 26.94 -4.88 1.82
CA ASN A 179 27.85 -3.78 2.16
C ASN A 179 28.87 -4.17 3.24
N ASN A 180 29.04 -5.48 3.53
CA ASN A 180 29.96 -6.01 4.56
C ASN A 180 29.65 -5.49 5.98
N LEU A 181 28.39 -5.20 6.27
CA LEU A 181 27.88 -4.85 7.60
C LEU A 181 27.14 -6.04 8.19
N SER A 182 27.39 -6.35 9.45
CA SER A 182 26.69 -7.44 10.14
C SER A 182 25.36 -6.92 10.72
N PRO A 183 24.20 -7.50 10.33
CA PRO A 183 22.93 -7.20 10.99
C PRO A 183 23.02 -7.52 12.49
N GLN A 184 22.56 -6.61 13.34
CA GLN A 184 22.51 -6.79 14.78
C GLN A 184 21.05 -6.86 15.24
N ASP A 185 20.67 -7.90 15.96
CA ASP A 185 19.29 -8.06 16.44
C ASP A 185 18.88 -6.93 17.40
N ALA A 186 19.84 -6.39 18.16
CA ALA A 186 19.61 -5.24 19.05
C ALA A 186 19.21 -3.94 18.31
N TYR A 187 19.45 -3.87 17.01
CA TYR A 187 19.09 -2.72 16.16
C TYR A 187 17.77 -2.91 15.42
N VAL A 188 17.10 -4.03 15.62
CA VAL A 188 15.80 -4.31 15.01
C VAL A 188 14.71 -4.11 16.05
N ILE A 189 13.92 -3.06 15.89
CA ILE A 189 12.93 -2.64 16.87
C ILE A 189 11.52 -2.70 16.25
N PRO A 190 10.84 -3.86 16.30
CA PRO A 190 9.42 -3.92 15.94
C PRO A 190 8.61 -3.03 16.88
N THR A 191 7.76 -2.19 16.33
CA THR A 191 6.87 -1.33 17.13
C THR A 191 5.61 -1.00 16.36
N SER A 192 4.52 -0.78 17.09
CA SER A 192 3.26 -0.34 16.53
C SER A 192 3.33 1.13 16.08
N SER A 193 2.23 1.63 15.52
CA SER A 193 2.10 3.06 15.18
C SER A 193 1.74 3.93 16.41
N ASN A 194 1.78 3.39 17.63
CA ASN A 194 1.57 4.16 18.85
C ASN A 194 2.78 5.04 19.15
N LEU A 195 2.57 6.34 19.25
CA LEU A 195 3.63 7.31 19.42
C LEU A 195 4.46 7.10 20.69
N GLU A 196 3.80 6.74 21.81
CA GLU A 196 4.46 6.51 23.10
C GLU A 196 5.37 5.29 23.04
N GLU A 197 4.90 4.19 22.42
CA GLU A 197 5.71 2.98 22.22
C GLU A 197 6.92 3.26 21.33
N ILE A 198 6.74 4.02 20.25
CA ILE A 198 7.85 4.38 19.35
C ILE A 198 8.91 5.16 20.12
N ILE A 199 8.50 6.16 20.91
CA ILE A 199 9.42 6.98 21.71
C ILE A 199 10.14 6.11 22.74
N GLN A 200 9.41 5.25 23.47
CA GLN A 200 9.98 4.35 24.44
C GLN A 200 11.03 3.42 23.82
N HIS A 201 10.66 2.67 22.80
CA HIS A 201 11.57 1.71 22.15
C HIS A 201 12.78 2.39 21.52
N THR A 202 12.59 3.57 20.91
CA THR A 202 13.72 4.35 20.39
C THR A 202 14.62 4.85 21.51
N THR A 203 14.05 5.25 22.65
CA THR A 203 14.82 5.63 23.84
C THR A 203 15.70 4.49 24.35
N GLU A 204 15.16 3.26 24.38
CA GLU A 204 15.90 2.05 24.76
C GLU A 204 17.03 1.76 23.78
N LEU A 205 16.75 1.87 22.46
CA LEU A 205 17.75 1.73 21.41
C LEU A 205 18.91 2.73 21.53
N LEU A 206 18.63 3.99 21.83
CA LEU A 206 19.64 5.04 22.00
C LEU A 206 20.46 4.90 23.29
N ARG A 207 20.01 4.09 24.26
CA ARG A 207 20.71 3.76 25.50
C ARG A 207 21.63 2.55 25.42
N LEU A 208 21.67 1.87 24.30
CA LEU A 208 22.58 0.75 24.11
C LEU A 208 24.05 1.19 24.37
N PRO A 209 24.93 0.32 24.85
CA PRO A 209 26.36 0.62 24.99
C PRO A 209 27.01 1.10 23.69
N GLU A 210 26.55 0.57 22.58
CA GLU A 210 26.86 1.00 21.23
C GLU A 210 25.56 1.37 20.50
N PRO A 211 25.11 2.64 20.56
CA PRO A 211 23.91 3.06 19.86
C PRO A 211 24.11 3.11 18.35
N PRO A 212 23.04 3.05 17.55
CA PRO A 212 23.14 3.20 16.09
C PRO A 212 23.58 4.62 15.72
N ASP A 213 24.24 4.77 14.58
CA ASP A 213 24.59 6.04 13.95
C ASP A 213 23.54 6.52 12.94
N SER A 214 22.62 5.63 12.58
CA SER A 214 21.50 5.94 11.70
C SER A 214 20.31 5.01 11.93
N ILE A 215 19.12 5.48 11.58
CA ILE A 215 17.86 4.75 11.74
C ILE A 215 17.08 4.75 10.45
N LEU A 216 16.73 3.56 9.96
CA LEU A 216 15.74 3.36 8.90
C LEU A 216 14.36 3.12 9.54
N CYS A 217 13.44 4.04 9.31
CA CYS A 217 12.09 4.00 9.85
C CYS A 217 11.13 3.32 8.87
N PHE A 218 10.27 2.45 9.38
CA PHE A 218 9.29 1.69 8.57
C PHE A 218 8.33 2.58 7.76
N ASN A 219 8.00 3.77 8.25
CA ASN A 219 7.25 4.80 7.53
C ASN A 219 7.45 6.18 8.17
N SER A 220 6.90 7.22 7.55
CA SER A 220 7.02 8.60 8.04
C SER A 220 6.37 8.82 9.42
N LEU A 221 5.35 8.04 9.80
CA LEU A 221 4.74 8.14 11.14
C LEU A 221 5.69 7.62 12.22
N ILE A 222 6.37 6.49 11.97
CA ILE A 222 7.41 5.97 12.86
C ILE A 222 8.54 7.00 13.01
N ALA A 223 8.96 7.63 11.91
CA ALA A 223 10.01 8.64 11.94
C ALA A 223 9.67 9.84 12.85
N VAL A 224 8.41 10.23 12.95
CA VAL A 224 7.97 11.30 13.88
C VAL A 224 8.31 10.94 15.33
N GLY A 225 7.97 9.73 15.77
CA GLY A 225 8.26 9.27 17.13
C GLY A 225 9.77 9.11 17.38
N VAL A 226 10.50 8.57 16.39
CA VAL A 226 11.96 8.45 16.44
C VAL A 226 12.63 9.82 16.61
N ILE A 227 12.21 10.84 15.84
CA ILE A 227 12.72 12.22 15.98
C ILE A 227 12.44 12.78 17.37
N GLN A 228 11.24 12.53 17.92
CA GLN A 228 10.92 13.00 19.27
C GLN A 228 11.84 12.37 20.33
N ALA A 229 12.11 11.06 20.24
CA ALA A 229 13.04 10.40 21.13
C ALA A 229 14.48 10.96 21.00
N ILE A 230 14.99 11.13 19.78
CA ILE A 230 16.32 11.69 19.52
C ILE A 230 16.46 13.08 20.12
N ARG A 231 15.43 13.93 20.01
CA ARG A 231 15.43 15.27 20.63
C ARG A 231 15.50 15.24 22.16
N GLN A 232 14.88 14.23 22.80
CA GLN A 232 14.98 14.06 24.28
C GLN A 232 16.44 13.81 24.72
N PHE A 233 17.24 13.15 23.87
CA PHE A 233 18.67 12.97 24.08
C PHE A 233 19.52 14.19 23.65
N ARG A 234 18.91 15.25 23.14
CA ARG A 234 19.59 16.44 22.61
C ARG A 234 20.57 16.12 21.46
N LEU A 235 20.33 15.02 20.75
CA LEU A 235 21.10 14.66 19.56
C LEU A 235 20.57 15.45 18.37
N ARG A 236 21.48 15.80 17.46
CA ARG A 236 21.20 16.56 16.24
C ARG A 236 21.01 15.59 15.07
N ILE A 237 20.08 15.92 14.20
CA ILE A 237 19.81 15.21 12.95
C ILE A 237 20.20 16.16 11.81
N PRO A 238 21.10 15.80 10.91
CA PRO A 238 21.75 14.48 10.75
C PRO A 238 23.10 14.34 11.45
N GLU A 239 23.65 15.36 12.15
CA GLU A 239 25.04 15.45 12.57
C GLU A 239 25.46 14.37 13.58
N ASP A 240 24.57 14.00 14.51
CA ASP A 240 24.85 13.01 15.55
C ASP A 240 24.21 11.65 15.20
N ILE A 241 23.06 11.67 14.49
CA ILE A 241 22.35 10.47 14.02
C ILE A 241 21.51 10.80 12.77
N SER A 242 21.63 9.99 11.74
CA SER A 242 20.84 10.15 10.50
C SER A 242 19.55 9.35 10.53
N ILE A 243 18.53 9.84 9.81
CA ILE A 243 17.23 9.17 9.66
C ILE A 243 16.88 9.06 8.18
N VAL A 244 16.48 7.87 7.77
CA VAL A 244 15.80 7.61 6.49
C VAL A 244 14.47 6.95 6.79
N SER A 245 13.44 7.29 6.05
CA SER A 245 12.12 6.67 6.17
C SER A 245 11.67 6.07 4.86
N PHE A 246 10.83 5.06 4.93
CA PHE A 246 9.98 4.71 3.80
C PHE A 246 8.77 5.64 3.78
N ASP A 247 8.20 5.74 2.60
CA ASP A 247 6.98 6.48 2.30
C ASP A 247 7.13 8.01 2.47
N ASN A 248 6.75 8.73 1.45
CA ASN A 248 6.74 10.20 1.46
C ASN A 248 5.33 10.68 1.81
N TYR A 249 4.95 10.54 3.08
CA TYR A 249 3.63 11.01 3.51
C TYR A 249 3.53 12.54 3.40
N PRO A 250 2.32 13.10 3.17
CA PRO A 250 2.14 14.53 2.92
C PRO A 250 2.71 15.46 4.00
N TYR A 251 2.91 14.96 5.21
CA TYR A 251 3.51 15.69 6.31
C TYR A 251 5.04 15.52 6.45
N ALA A 252 5.66 14.60 5.70
CA ALA A 252 7.10 14.37 5.77
C ALA A 252 7.94 15.63 5.50
N PRO A 253 7.62 16.47 4.51
CA PRO A 253 8.35 17.73 4.30
C PRO A 253 8.09 18.81 5.36
N LEU A 254 7.04 18.64 6.20
CA LEU A 254 6.70 19.56 7.27
C LEU A 254 7.42 19.25 8.59
N ILE A 255 8.08 18.11 8.68
CA ILE A 255 8.87 17.70 9.85
C ILE A 255 10.20 18.45 9.83
N THR A 256 10.69 18.81 11.00
CA THR A 256 12.00 19.50 11.14
C THR A 256 12.97 18.61 11.90
N PRO A 257 14.15 18.27 11.32
CA PRO A 257 14.50 18.50 9.92
C PRO A 257 13.59 17.70 8.97
N SER A 258 13.50 18.10 7.70
CA SER A 258 12.75 17.36 6.70
C SER A 258 13.33 15.95 6.53
N LEU A 259 12.46 14.95 6.34
CA LEU A 259 12.88 13.56 6.23
C LEU A 259 13.56 13.27 4.88
N THR A 260 14.66 12.51 4.93
CA THR A 260 15.11 11.74 3.76
C THR A 260 14.22 10.52 3.62
N VAL A 261 13.64 10.32 2.45
CA VAL A 261 12.66 9.26 2.22
C VAL A 261 12.97 8.41 0.99
N VAL A 262 12.57 7.14 1.02
CA VAL A 262 12.37 6.35 -0.19
C VAL A 262 10.95 6.63 -0.65
N ASP A 263 10.82 7.44 -1.69
CA ASP A 263 9.54 7.84 -2.25
C ASP A 263 8.94 6.73 -3.11
N ILE A 264 7.65 6.48 -2.96
CA ILE A 264 6.90 5.47 -3.70
C ILE A 264 5.69 6.15 -4.34
N ASP A 265 5.64 6.16 -5.67
CA ASP A 265 4.54 6.77 -6.43
C ASP A 265 3.29 5.89 -6.40
N MET A 266 2.49 6.06 -5.34
CA MET A 266 1.25 5.32 -5.15
C MET A 266 0.14 5.74 -6.11
N TYR A 267 0.17 6.95 -6.65
CA TYR A 267 -0.75 7.35 -7.70
C TYR A 267 -0.51 6.56 -9.00
N SER A 268 0.75 6.43 -9.41
CA SER A 268 1.13 5.58 -10.54
C SER A 268 0.81 4.10 -10.30
N LEU A 269 0.99 3.59 -9.08
CA LEU A 269 0.57 2.24 -8.71
C LEU A 269 -0.95 2.06 -8.93
N GLY A 270 -1.76 3.01 -8.45
CA GLY A 270 -3.20 3.03 -8.66
C GLY A 270 -3.58 3.08 -10.14
N THR A 271 -2.93 3.93 -10.93
CA THR A 271 -3.14 4.03 -12.38
C THR A 271 -2.85 2.69 -13.08
N ARG A 272 -1.73 2.04 -12.74
CA ARG A 272 -1.36 0.72 -13.27
C ARG A 272 -2.37 -0.36 -12.85
N ALA A 273 -2.86 -0.31 -11.61
CA ALA A 273 -3.88 -1.24 -11.11
C ALA A 273 -5.20 -1.09 -11.88
N GLY A 274 -5.68 0.14 -12.09
CA GLY A 274 -6.86 0.42 -12.89
C GLY A 274 -6.72 -0.04 -14.34
N ALA A 275 -5.60 0.28 -15.00
CA ALA A 275 -5.32 -0.15 -16.36
C ALA A 275 -5.24 -1.68 -16.50
N SER A 276 -4.63 -2.35 -15.53
CA SER A 276 -4.52 -3.81 -15.50
C SER A 276 -5.86 -4.48 -15.27
N LEU A 277 -6.69 -3.93 -14.40
CA LEU A 277 -8.05 -4.45 -14.20
C LEU A 277 -8.91 -4.30 -15.46
N LEU A 278 -8.80 -3.19 -16.18
CA LEU A 278 -9.49 -3.02 -17.47
C LEU A 278 -9.07 -4.09 -18.50
N LYS A 279 -7.79 -4.49 -18.53
CA LYS A 279 -7.33 -5.60 -19.36
C LYS A 279 -7.94 -6.93 -18.92
N LYS A 280 -8.03 -7.16 -17.60
CA LYS A 280 -8.66 -8.37 -17.06
C LYS A 280 -10.17 -8.44 -17.30
N ILE A 281 -10.87 -7.30 -17.30
CA ILE A 281 -12.30 -7.26 -17.68
C ILE A 281 -12.50 -7.71 -19.13
N GLN A 282 -11.55 -7.40 -20.02
CA GLN A 282 -11.57 -7.83 -21.43
C GLN A 282 -11.07 -9.27 -21.61
N ASN A 283 -10.14 -9.72 -20.77
CA ASN A 283 -9.55 -11.05 -20.80
C ASN A 283 -9.33 -11.56 -19.36
N PRO A 284 -10.34 -12.16 -18.74
CA PRO A 284 -10.30 -12.58 -17.32
C PRO A 284 -9.18 -13.58 -17.00
N GLU A 285 -8.80 -14.44 -17.93
CA GLU A 285 -7.75 -15.46 -17.74
C GLU A 285 -6.32 -14.87 -17.70
N MET A 286 -6.14 -13.61 -18.14
CA MET A 286 -4.82 -12.98 -18.14
C MET A 286 -4.25 -12.90 -16.72
N LEU A 287 -3.07 -13.49 -16.48
CA LEU A 287 -2.33 -13.34 -15.23
C LEU A 287 -1.43 -12.11 -15.29
N ILE A 288 -1.53 -11.25 -14.27
CA ILE A 288 -0.71 -10.05 -14.13
C ILE A 288 -0.07 -10.08 -12.73
N GLN A 289 1.25 -10.24 -12.69
CA GLN A 289 2.02 -10.21 -11.42
C GLN A 289 3.25 -9.33 -11.66
N THR A 290 3.31 -8.16 -11.01
CA THR A 290 4.38 -7.18 -11.26
C THR A 290 4.63 -6.26 -10.06
N TYR A 291 5.88 -5.81 -9.97
CA TYR A 291 6.30 -4.70 -9.12
C TYR A 291 6.34 -3.38 -9.87
#